data_5684e93dc15c23ceebbd62aa5853c786
#
_entry.id   5684e93dc15c23ceebbd62aa5853c786
#
_cell.length_a   1.000
_cell.length_b   1.000
_cell.length_c   1.000
_cell.angle_alpha   90.00
_cell.angle_beta   90.00
_cell.angle_gamma   90.00
#
_symmetry.space_group_name_H-M   'P 1'
#
loop_
_entity.id
_entity.type
_entity.pdbx_description
1 polymer ?
#
loop_
_entity_poly.entity_id
_entity_poly.type
_entity_poly.pdbx_seq_one_letter_code
_entity_poly.pdbx_strand_id
1 'polypeptide(L)'
;MRAVTDFVLEHCTEDQTVYINMDSNGYSGTTFAYSDPAHPQLQTMILWESSVPSTHGFPTGIWTSEYVMVTDRVDEGGIVGPINAALRTQSPAAVHYEYVTEFPLDGITLYCYCRTARPDAEEADYFKQVFAEYDARWPEIFSQRIDEYMQSVQ
;
A
#
# COMPACT_ATOMS: atom_id res chain seq x y z
N MET A 1 -1.57 17.00 4.21
CA MET A 1 -0.19 16.44 4.10
C MET A 1 0.47 16.34 5.48
N ARG A 2 0.63 17.44 6.22
CA ARG A 2 1.28 17.46 7.53
C ARG A 2 0.70 16.45 8.53
N ALA A 3 -0.62 16.34 8.61
CA ALA A 3 -1.27 15.38 9.51
C ALA A 3 -0.86 13.91 9.24
N VAL A 4 -0.56 13.55 8.00
CA VAL A 4 -0.08 12.21 7.63
C VAL A 4 1.34 11.99 8.15
N THR A 5 2.23 12.95 7.92
CA THR A 5 3.63 12.84 8.39
C THR A 5 3.73 12.90 9.91
N ASP A 6 2.93 13.75 10.56
CA ASP A 6 2.83 13.80 12.03
C ASP A 6 2.37 12.44 12.59
N PHE A 7 1.34 11.82 11.98
CA PHE A 7 0.89 10.48 12.36
C PHE A 7 2.02 9.43 12.25
N VAL A 8 2.77 9.43 11.15
CA VAL A 8 3.88 8.48 10.97
C VAL A 8 4.94 8.67 12.05
N LEU A 9 5.33 9.91 12.34
CA LEU A 9 6.34 10.22 13.34
C LEU A 9 5.89 9.91 14.78
N GLU A 10 4.59 9.99 15.05
CA GLU A 10 4.03 9.73 16.38
C GLU A 10 3.76 8.25 16.66
N HIS A 11 3.44 7.45 15.62
CA HIS A 11 2.94 6.08 15.76
C HIS A 11 3.90 5.00 15.28
N CYS A 12 4.97 5.37 14.55
CA CYS A 12 5.96 4.44 14.05
C CYS A 12 7.34 4.71 14.66
N THR A 13 8.06 3.64 14.95
CA THR A 13 9.49 3.70 15.22
C THR A 13 10.28 3.77 13.91
N GLU A 14 11.57 4.12 13.94
CA GLU A 14 12.38 4.28 12.72
C GLU A 14 12.58 2.98 11.92
N ASP A 15 12.35 1.83 12.53
CA ASP A 15 12.40 0.49 11.90
C ASP A 15 11.04 0.01 11.38
N GLN A 16 9.97 0.74 11.66
CA GLN A 16 8.63 0.47 11.13
C GLN A 16 8.35 1.29 9.88
N THR A 17 7.53 0.75 9.00
CA THR A 17 7.17 1.42 7.74
C THR A 17 5.67 1.61 7.60
N VAL A 18 5.32 2.59 6.79
CA VAL A 18 3.95 2.88 6.34
C VAL A 18 3.94 2.82 4.81
N TYR A 19 3.07 2.00 4.25
CA TYR A 19 2.88 1.95 2.81
C TYR A 19 1.77 2.90 2.40
N ILE A 20 2.06 3.88 1.53
CA ILE A 20 1.08 4.83 1.01
C ILE A 20 0.75 4.47 -0.44
N ASN A 21 -0.46 3.96 -0.65
CA ASN A 21 -0.99 3.54 -1.94
C ASN A 21 -1.80 4.65 -2.59
N MET A 22 -1.11 5.61 -3.19
CA MET A 22 -1.72 6.78 -3.78
C MET A 22 -0.87 7.35 -4.92
N ASP A 23 -1.50 7.70 -6.04
CA ASP A 23 -0.86 8.39 -7.17
C ASP A 23 -1.92 9.27 -7.88
N SER A 24 -2.46 10.27 -7.18
CA SER A 24 -3.45 11.16 -7.77
C SER A 24 -3.44 12.56 -7.16
N ASN A 25 -3.96 13.53 -7.90
CA ASN A 25 -4.06 14.94 -7.50
C ASN A 25 -2.71 15.58 -7.09
N GLY A 26 -1.59 15.10 -7.65
CA GLY A 26 -0.25 15.56 -7.28
C GLY A 26 0.29 14.97 -5.99
N TYR A 27 -0.41 14.03 -5.38
CA TYR A 27 0.04 13.28 -4.22
C TYR A 27 0.47 11.87 -4.62
N SER A 28 1.57 11.43 -4.04
CA SER A 28 2.07 10.06 -4.09
C SER A 28 2.79 9.76 -2.78
N GLY A 29 3.18 8.52 -2.53
CA GLY A 29 4.01 8.19 -1.38
C GLY A 29 5.29 9.02 -1.33
N THR A 30 5.91 9.29 -2.48
CA THR A 30 7.08 10.18 -2.60
C THR A 30 6.79 11.59 -2.06
N THR A 31 5.63 12.15 -2.36
CA THR A 31 5.25 13.48 -1.89
C THR A 31 5.30 13.56 -0.36
N PHE A 32 4.80 12.54 0.34
CA PHE A 32 4.83 12.49 1.80
C PHE A 32 6.24 12.23 2.34
N ALA A 33 6.98 11.30 1.75
CA ALA A 33 8.33 10.94 2.17
C ALA A 33 9.31 12.13 2.14
N TYR A 34 9.12 13.05 1.21
CA TYR A 34 9.99 14.21 1.03
C TYR A 34 9.36 15.56 1.46
N SER A 35 8.20 15.52 2.10
CA SER A 35 7.44 16.74 2.46
C SER A 35 8.05 17.55 3.60
N ASP A 36 8.84 16.92 4.47
CA ASP A 36 9.42 17.56 5.65
C ASP A 36 10.94 17.37 5.73
N PRO A 37 11.73 18.37 5.29
CA PRO A 37 13.19 18.31 5.36
C PRO A 37 13.76 18.22 6.79
N ALA A 38 12.99 18.58 7.80
CA ALA A 38 13.40 18.48 9.21
C ALA A 38 13.36 17.04 9.73
N HIS A 39 12.64 16.15 9.03
CA HIS A 39 12.46 14.76 9.41
C HIS A 39 12.85 13.83 8.25
N PRO A 40 14.15 13.74 7.91
CA PRO A 40 14.63 12.95 6.77
C PRO A 40 14.36 11.44 6.91
N GLN A 41 14.12 10.91 8.11
CA GLN A 41 13.73 9.53 8.36
C GLN A 41 12.41 9.15 7.68
N LEU A 42 11.53 10.09 7.38
CA LEU A 42 10.30 9.83 6.61
C LEU A 42 10.59 9.17 5.26
N GLN A 43 11.76 9.42 4.66
CA GLN A 43 12.17 8.84 3.38
C GLN A 43 12.39 7.32 3.44
N THR A 44 12.67 6.78 4.61
CA THR A 44 12.82 5.34 4.84
C THR A 44 11.60 4.72 5.51
N MET A 45 10.82 5.51 6.23
CA MET A 45 9.61 5.05 6.91
C MET A 45 8.40 4.98 5.97
N ILE A 46 8.33 5.83 4.94
CA ILE A 46 7.21 5.84 3.98
C ILE A 46 7.61 5.08 2.73
N LEU A 47 6.92 3.98 2.47
CA LEU A 47 7.07 3.15 1.29
C LEU A 47 5.99 3.48 0.25
N TRP A 48 6.36 3.37 -1.00
CA TRP A 48 5.46 3.46 -2.16
C TRP A 48 6.00 2.60 -3.30
N GLU A 49 5.12 2.24 -4.23
CA GLU A 49 5.54 1.55 -5.45
C GLU A 49 5.15 2.39 -6.67
N SER A 50 5.90 2.20 -7.74
CA SER A 50 5.57 2.82 -9.03
C SER A 50 4.31 2.20 -9.61
N SER A 51 3.50 3.02 -10.27
CA SER A 51 2.35 2.56 -11.06
C SER A 51 2.76 1.77 -12.32
N VAL A 52 4.05 1.58 -12.57
CA VAL A 52 4.58 0.81 -13.72
C VAL A 52 4.81 -0.64 -13.31
N PRO A 53 3.88 -1.57 -13.61
CA PRO A 53 3.91 -2.95 -13.13
C PRO A 53 5.13 -3.73 -13.61
N SER A 54 5.60 -3.44 -14.84
CA SER A 54 6.68 -4.16 -15.50
C SER A 54 8.05 -4.06 -14.79
N THR A 55 8.20 -3.15 -13.83
CA THR A 55 9.49 -2.92 -13.15
C THR A 55 9.50 -3.40 -11.70
N HIS A 56 8.34 -3.45 -11.04
CA HIS A 56 8.28 -3.67 -9.59
C HIS A 56 7.46 -4.90 -9.16
N GLY A 57 6.53 -5.38 -10.01
CA GLY A 57 5.64 -6.48 -9.65
C GLY A 57 4.71 -6.12 -8.49
N PHE A 58 4.31 -7.13 -7.71
CA PHE A 58 3.43 -6.95 -6.57
C PHE A 58 4.12 -6.13 -5.46
N PRO A 59 3.47 -5.09 -4.92
CA PRO A 59 4.06 -4.23 -3.90
C PRO A 59 4.02 -4.89 -2.52
N THR A 60 5.01 -5.69 -2.20
CA THR A 60 5.11 -6.40 -0.92
C THR A 60 5.13 -5.48 0.31
N GLY A 61 5.37 -4.18 0.12
CA GLY A 61 5.26 -3.16 1.16
C GLY A 61 3.92 -3.15 1.88
N ILE A 62 2.82 -3.54 1.22
CA ILE A 62 1.51 -3.68 1.87
C ILE A 62 1.49 -4.79 2.93
N TRP A 63 2.38 -5.77 2.83
CA TRP A 63 2.49 -6.90 3.76
C TRP A 63 3.56 -6.72 4.82
N THR A 64 4.53 -5.84 4.58
CA THR A 64 5.66 -5.61 5.48
C THR A 64 5.50 -4.36 6.34
N SER A 65 4.58 -3.46 5.97
CA SER A 65 4.37 -2.21 6.70
C SER A 65 3.42 -2.39 7.88
N GLU A 66 3.66 -1.64 8.95
CA GLU A 66 2.79 -1.57 10.12
C GLU A 66 1.44 -0.96 9.77
N TYR A 67 1.45 0.10 8.97
CA TYR A 67 0.26 0.77 8.48
C TYR A 67 0.23 0.77 6.96
N VAL A 68 -0.96 0.64 6.40
CA VAL A 68 -1.22 0.81 4.97
C VAL A 68 -2.26 1.89 4.79
N MET A 69 -1.96 2.86 3.96
CA MET A 69 -2.87 3.95 3.64
C MET A 69 -3.34 3.85 2.20
N VAL A 70 -4.65 3.86 2.00
CA VAL A 70 -5.32 3.75 0.70
C VAL A 70 -6.35 4.85 0.53
N THR A 71 -6.76 5.12 -0.69
CA THR A 71 -7.81 6.10 -1.00
C THR A 71 -9.13 5.44 -1.39
N ASP A 72 -10.17 6.24 -1.56
CA ASP A 72 -11.46 5.83 -2.13
C ASP A 72 -11.44 5.72 -3.67
N ARG A 73 -10.29 6.01 -4.29
CA ARG A 73 -10.10 5.96 -5.75
C ARG A 73 -9.82 4.55 -6.24
N VAL A 74 -10.87 3.73 -6.31
CA VAL A 74 -10.78 2.33 -6.77
C VAL A 74 -10.58 2.21 -8.29
N ASP A 75 -10.86 3.27 -9.04
CA ASP A 75 -10.67 3.40 -10.48
C ASP A 75 -9.32 4.00 -10.87
N GLU A 76 -8.45 4.26 -9.91
CA GLU A 76 -7.10 4.80 -10.13
C GLU A 76 -6.27 3.80 -10.94
N GLY A 77 -5.43 4.33 -11.84
CA GLY A 77 -4.61 3.52 -12.73
C GLY A 77 -3.50 2.73 -12.01
N GLY A 78 -2.87 1.85 -12.75
CA GLY A 78 -1.75 1.05 -12.24
C GLY A 78 -2.18 0.07 -11.15
N ILE A 79 -1.26 -0.23 -10.25
CA ILE A 79 -1.50 -1.11 -9.11
C ILE A 79 -2.36 -0.43 -8.01
N VAL A 80 -2.53 0.88 -8.08
CA VAL A 80 -3.13 1.69 -7.00
C VAL A 80 -4.61 1.38 -6.83
N GLY A 81 -5.40 1.42 -7.92
CA GLY A 81 -6.83 1.12 -7.87
C GLY A 81 -7.17 -0.26 -7.32
N PRO A 82 -6.56 -1.35 -7.81
CA PRO A 82 -6.78 -2.69 -7.28
C PRO A 82 -6.49 -2.84 -5.78
N ILE A 83 -5.43 -2.20 -5.27
CA ILE A 83 -5.10 -2.23 -3.85
C ILE A 83 -6.09 -1.39 -3.03
N ASN A 84 -6.46 -0.19 -3.52
CA ASN A 84 -7.52 0.61 -2.88
C ASN A 84 -8.82 -0.20 -2.76
N ALA A 85 -9.24 -0.86 -3.85
CA ALA A 85 -10.43 -1.71 -3.85
C ALA A 85 -10.32 -2.86 -2.87
N ALA A 86 -9.18 -3.54 -2.81
CA ALA A 86 -8.95 -4.68 -1.92
C ALA A 86 -9.17 -4.34 -0.44
N LEU A 87 -8.65 -3.19 0.02
CA LEU A 87 -8.76 -2.79 1.43
C LEU A 87 -10.07 -2.07 1.75
N ARG A 88 -10.70 -1.45 0.75
CA ARG A 88 -11.97 -0.70 0.92
C ARG A 88 -13.22 -1.53 0.74
N THR A 89 -13.09 -2.79 0.37
CA THR A 89 -14.21 -3.73 0.19
C THR A 89 -14.08 -4.92 1.13
N GLN A 90 -15.14 -5.78 1.17
CA GLN A 90 -15.10 -7.05 1.89
C GLN A 90 -14.35 -8.11 1.06
N SER A 91 -13.05 -7.95 0.93
CA SER A 91 -12.19 -8.89 0.22
C SER A 91 -11.42 -9.79 1.19
N PRO A 92 -10.86 -10.93 0.72
CA PRO A 92 -9.96 -11.75 1.52
C PRO A 92 -8.74 -10.97 2.06
N ALA A 93 -8.27 -9.96 1.34
CA ALA A 93 -7.18 -9.10 1.81
C ALA A 93 -7.61 -8.22 2.99
N ALA A 94 -8.82 -7.69 2.99
CA ALA A 94 -9.28 -6.74 4.01
C ALA A 94 -9.37 -7.34 5.43
N VAL A 95 -9.49 -8.66 5.56
CA VAL A 95 -9.64 -9.32 6.89
C VAL A 95 -8.41 -9.18 7.78
N HIS A 96 -7.26 -8.89 7.20
CA HIS A 96 -6.00 -8.71 7.93
C HIS A 96 -5.68 -7.25 8.25
N TYR A 97 -6.64 -6.34 8.05
CA TYR A 97 -6.46 -4.91 8.28
C TYR A 97 -7.59 -4.35 9.13
N GLU A 98 -7.23 -3.53 10.12
CA GLU A 98 -8.17 -2.77 10.94
C GLU A 98 -8.06 -1.28 10.63
N TYR A 99 -9.21 -0.63 10.45
CA TYR A 99 -9.28 0.81 10.26
C TYR A 99 -8.79 1.55 11.52
N VAL A 100 -7.93 2.54 11.32
CA VAL A 100 -7.34 3.34 12.40
C VAL A 100 -7.87 4.77 12.35
N THR A 101 -7.68 5.45 11.23
CA THR A 101 -8.05 6.86 11.04
C THR A 101 -8.08 7.22 9.56
N GLU A 102 -8.44 8.47 9.26
CA GLU A 102 -8.44 9.00 7.90
C GLU A 102 -7.91 10.43 7.84
N PHE A 103 -7.38 10.81 6.69
CA PHE A 103 -6.82 12.11 6.43
C PHE A 103 -7.48 12.71 5.18
N PRO A 104 -8.25 13.81 5.31
CA PRO A 104 -8.79 14.52 4.15
C PRO A 104 -7.66 15.28 3.43
N LEU A 105 -7.58 15.11 2.12
CA LEU A 105 -6.61 15.76 1.22
C LEU A 105 -7.37 16.26 0.00
N ASP A 106 -7.30 17.50 -0.34
CA ASP A 106 -7.80 18.15 -1.58
C ASP A 106 -8.79 17.33 -2.45
N GLY A 107 -9.94 16.95 -1.89
CA GLY A 107 -10.97 16.18 -2.57
C GLY A 107 -10.76 14.65 -2.61
N ILE A 108 -9.76 14.14 -1.91
CA ILE A 108 -9.49 12.72 -1.70
C ILE A 108 -9.39 12.47 -0.20
N THR A 109 -9.81 11.31 0.25
CA THR A 109 -9.58 10.85 1.63
C THR A 109 -8.57 9.71 1.63
N LEU A 110 -7.54 9.83 2.44
CA LEU A 110 -6.55 8.80 2.68
C LEU A 110 -6.93 8.05 3.95
N TYR A 111 -7.28 6.78 3.82
CA TYR A 111 -7.70 5.90 4.91
C TYR A 111 -6.51 5.10 5.41
N CYS A 112 -6.27 5.12 6.71
CA CYS A 112 -5.18 4.42 7.37
C CYS A 112 -5.69 3.15 8.03
N TYR A 113 -5.02 2.04 7.72
CA TYR A 113 -5.27 0.73 8.29
C TYR A 113 -4.01 0.21 8.98
N CYS A 114 -4.18 -0.46 10.11
CA CYS A 114 -3.13 -1.24 10.77
C CYS A 114 -3.22 -2.69 10.30
N ARG A 115 -2.08 -3.29 9.98
CA ARG A 115 -2.05 -4.71 9.68
C ARG A 115 -2.07 -5.54 10.96
N THR A 116 -2.98 -6.53 11.03
CA THR A 116 -3.23 -7.33 12.24
C THR A 116 -2.67 -8.75 12.17
N ALA A 117 -2.36 -9.24 10.96
CA ALA A 117 -1.82 -10.58 10.75
C ALA A 117 -0.90 -10.64 9.52
N ARG A 118 -0.09 -11.69 9.43
CA ARG A 118 0.68 -12.00 8.21
C ARG A 118 -0.26 -12.41 7.09
N PRO A 119 0.14 -12.19 5.81
CA PRO A 119 -0.65 -12.67 4.69
C PRO A 119 -0.76 -14.20 4.74
N ASP A 120 -1.93 -14.70 4.44
CA ASP A 120 -2.21 -16.11 4.27
C ASP A 120 -2.38 -16.48 2.79
N ALA A 121 -2.63 -17.76 2.53
CA ALA A 121 -2.79 -18.25 1.16
C ALA A 121 -4.04 -17.65 0.48
N GLU A 122 -5.09 -17.36 1.22
CA GLU A 122 -6.33 -16.82 0.67
C GLU A 122 -6.13 -15.36 0.22
N GLU A 123 -5.44 -14.55 1.02
CA GLU A 123 -5.04 -13.19 0.63
C GLU A 123 -4.10 -13.21 -0.59
N ALA A 124 -3.12 -14.11 -0.60
CA ALA A 124 -2.16 -14.24 -1.70
C ALA A 124 -2.85 -14.62 -3.01
N ASP A 125 -3.74 -15.61 -2.99
CA ASP A 125 -4.49 -16.06 -4.16
C ASP A 125 -5.45 -14.98 -4.66
N TYR A 126 -6.09 -14.23 -3.77
CA TYR A 126 -6.90 -13.08 -4.12
C TYR A 126 -6.10 -12.04 -4.92
N PHE A 127 -4.95 -11.63 -4.45
CA PHE A 127 -4.12 -10.66 -5.16
C PHE A 127 -3.59 -11.21 -6.49
N LYS A 128 -3.22 -12.48 -6.57
CA LYS A 128 -2.83 -13.11 -7.85
C LYS A 128 -3.96 -13.01 -8.87
N GLN A 129 -5.18 -13.31 -8.47
CA GLN A 129 -6.35 -13.23 -9.35
C GLN A 129 -6.63 -11.79 -9.79
N VAL A 130 -6.66 -10.84 -8.86
CA VAL A 130 -6.92 -9.42 -9.14
C VAL A 130 -5.89 -8.85 -10.12
N PHE A 131 -4.61 -9.12 -9.91
CA PHE A 131 -3.56 -8.60 -10.80
C PHE A 131 -3.46 -9.34 -12.13
N ALA A 132 -3.86 -10.61 -12.21
CA ALA A 132 -3.98 -11.32 -13.48
C ALA A 132 -5.07 -10.72 -14.38
N GLU A 133 -6.18 -10.30 -13.78
CA GLU A 133 -7.27 -9.60 -14.50
C GLU A 133 -6.88 -8.16 -14.88
N TYR A 134 -6.11 -7.50 -14.01
CA TYR A 134 -5.72 -6.10 -14.18
C TYR A 134 -4.68 -5.90 -15.29
N ASP A 135 -3.61 -6.69 -15.36
CA ASP A 135 -2.61 -6.62 -16.43
C ASP A 135 -2.39 -7.99 -17.09
N ALA A 136 -3.21 -8.29 -18.08
CA ALA A 136 -3.13 -9.53 -18.83
C ALA A 136 -1.82 -9.69 -19.62
N ARG A 137 -0.99 -8.65 -19.74
CA ARG A 137 0.31 -8.69 -20.44
C ARG A 137 1.43 -9.26 -19.58
N TRP A 138 1.34 -9.05 -18.25
CA TRP A 138 2.42 -9.38 -17.31
C TRP A 138 1.93 -10.04 -16.00
N PRO A 139 0.96 -10.96 -16.06
CA PRO A 139 0.35 -11.53 -14.85
C PRO A 139 1.37 -12.29 -14.00
N GLU A 140 2.36 -12.93 -14.64
CA GLU A 140 3.39 -13.73 -13.97
C GLU A 140 4.33 -12.89 -13.08
N ILE A 141 4.56 -11.61 -13.37
CA ILE A 141 5.42 -10.74 -12.56
C ILE A 141 4.83 -10.56 -11.15
N PHE A 142 3.52 -10.36 -11.07
CA PHE A 142 2.83 -10.22 -9.80
C PHE A 142 2.79 -11.54 -9.03
N SER A 143 2.42 -12.63 -9.70
CA SER A 143 2.34 -13.95 -9.10
C SER A 143 3.70 -14.42 -8.58
N GLN A 144 4.77 -14.23 -9.34
CA GLN A 144 6.12 -14.60 -8.94
C GLN A 144 6.52 -13.88 -7.65
N ARG A 145 6.32 -12.57 -7.57
CA ARG A 145 6.71 -11.79 -6.39
C ARG A 145 5.89 -12.15 -5.16
N ILE A 146 4.60 -12.45 -5.35
CA ILE A 146 3.74 -12.97 -4.29
C ILE A 146 4.28 -14.30 -3.77
N ASP A 147 4.60 -15.24 -4.68
CA ASP A 147 5.11 -16.57 -4.29
C ASP A 147 6.46 -16.49 -3.58
N GLU A 148 7.37 -15.67 -4.08
CA GLU A 148 8.68 -15.42 -3.45
C GLU A 148 8.52 -14.89 -2.01
N TYR A 149 7.62 -13.94 -1.80
CA TYR A 149 7.32 -13.43 -0.47
C TYR A 149 6.74 -14.50 0.43
N MET A 150 5.70 -15.22 -0.03
CA MET A 150 5.04 -16.26 0.77
C MET A 150 6.01 -17.38 1.16
N GLN A 151 6.96 -17.75 0.30
CA GLN A 151 8.01 -18.70 0.62
C GLN A 151 8.99 -18.17 1.67
N SER A 152 9.30 -16.87 1.62
CA SER A 152 10.27 -16.25 2.55
C SER A 152 9.77 -16.15 3.99
N VAL A 153 8.44 -16.16 4.20
CA VAL A 153 7.81 -16.01 5.53
C VAL A 153 7.28 -17.29 6.14
N GLN A 154 7.45 -18.41 5.44
CA GLN A 154 7.07 -19.76 5.92
C GLN A 154 8.06 -20.32 6.99
#